data_66d3af859de766070b8afff18ee4014f
#
_entry.id   66d3af859de766070b8afff18ee4014f
#
_cell.length_a   1.000
_cell.length_b   1.000
_cell.length_c   1.000
_cell.angle_alpha   90.00
_cell.angle_beta   90.00
_cell.angle_gamma   90.00
#
_symmetry.space_group_name_H-M   'P 1'
#
loop_
_entity.id
_entity.type
_entity.pdbx_description
1 polymer ?
#
loop_
_entity_poly.entity_id
_entity_poly.type
_entity_poly.pdbx_seq_one_letter_code
_entity_poly.pdbx_strand_id
1 'polypeptide(L)'
;SGMSFADYVHENIFKPLGMEHSALAADLSDNPWVQEKRKELQCYMPDGTLIPDCFYYIGLYPAGMCTSTLSDFETFGKALLAEDTPLFAKEETRQVLFTPSAYLGNTNVPSNYHGFWVLPYGVEVIGHGGNTAGCSSYLALNLENEIGLVVMTNQSSEGNYNGEMLELVFGKYSTEEWFPQGREDWEGIFRPGRTIRKGPFKIMSLTYMMGEPERDDYWAAGNDGVEKVCYPYGDWVDVPVWEFVLEIALVLLWVLAVVISVISLLVKMIVKLVRLCKRKKNVVPLSWWSTLACVSQLVMVLFIGVVASQAFAYAPAYSYVGWIVAVVPMFILMLGLAIYGIMKIRKVELSKLCKVYNWMMVGGLLAACANILYWNLFMWWLV
;
A
#
# COMPACT_ATOMS: atom_id res chain seq x y z
N SER A 1 -7.90 3.84 -27.02
CA SER A 1 -7.08 4.82 -27.76
C SER A 1 -5.96 4.15 -28.55
N GLY A 2 -5.43 3.01 -28.09
CA GLY A 2 -4.25 2.36 -28.67
C GLY A 2 -2.91 3.06 -28.36
N MET A 3 -2.94 4.04 -27.47
CA MET A 3 -1.78 4.80 -27.01
C MET A 3 -1.41 4.37 -25.58
N SER A 4 -0.15 4.60 -25.15
CA SER A 4 0.20 4.54 -23.74
C SER A 4 -0.56 5.61 -22.95
N PHE A 5 -0.69 5.44 -21.63
CA PHE A 5 -1.36 6.45 -20.82
C PHE A 5 -0.60 7.79 -20.82
N ALA A 6 0.74 7.74 -20.77
CA ALA A 6 1.56 8.93 -20.85
C ALA A 6 1.37 9.69 -22.16
N ASP A 7 1.43 8.98 -23.31
CA ASP A 7 1.20 9.59 -24.64
C ASP A 7 -0.20 10.18 -24.75
N TYR A 8 -1.20 9.46 -24.22
CA TYR A 8 -2.58 9.95 -24.23
C TYR A 8 -2.73 11.27 -23.46
N VAL A 9 -2.17 11.35 -22.25
CA VAL A 9 -2.23 12.57 -21.43
C VAL A 9 -1.44 13.71 -22.10
N HIS A 10 -0.27 13.39 -22.65
CA HIS A 10 0.54 14.38 -23.34
C HIS A 10 -0.22 15.01 -24.52
N GLU A 11 -0.81 14.20 -25.41
CA GLU A 11 -1.49 14.69 -26.61
C GLU A 11 -2.85 15.35 -26.32
N ASN A 12 -3.57 14.89 -25.28
CA ASN A 12 -4.94 15.34 -25.03
C ASN A 12 -5.07 16.31 -23.85
N ILE A 13 -4.04 16.47 -23.01
CA ILE A 13 -4.06 17.38 -21.86
C ILE A 13 -2.89 18.34 -21.91
N PHE A 14 -1.64 17.88 -21.83
CA PHE A 14 -0.49 18.77 -21.69
C PHE A 14 -0.31 19.66 -22.90
N LYS A 15 -0.31 19.11 -24.09
CA LYS A 15 -0.11 19.86 -25.33
C LYS A 15 -1.24 20.85 -25.64
N PRO A 16 -2.54 20.51 -25.54
CA PRO A 16 -3.62 21.48 -25.75
C PRO A 16 -3.60 22.62 -24.73
N LEU A 17 -3.13 22.40 -23.52
CA LEU A 17 -3.04 23.40 -22.46
C LEU A 17 -1.71 24.17 -22.48
N GLY A 18 -0.74 23.79 -23.31
CA GLY A 18 0.58 24.41 -23.31
C GLY A 18 1.40 24.09 -22.05
N MET A 19 1.17 22.93 -21.41
CA MET A 19 1.90 22.46 -20.22
C MET A 19 3.23 21.85 -20.64
N GLU A 20 4.17 22.71 -21.06
CA GLU A 20 5.45 22.28 -21.65
C GLU A 20 6.44 21.69 -20.64
N HIS A 21 6.17 21.86 -19.34
CA HIS A 21 7.02 21.41 -18.23
C HIS A 21 6.35 20.34 -17.37
N SER A 22 5.58 19.47 -18.01
CA SER A 22 4.90 18.36 -17.37
C SER A 22 5.27 17.02 -18.02
N ALA A 23 5.42 15.99 -17.22
CA ALA A 23 5.74 14.64 -17.67
C ALA A 23 4.95 13.60 -16.84
N LEU A 24 4.69 12.42 -17.43
CA LEU A 24 3.92 11.37 -16.79
C LEU A 24 4.52 9.97 -16.93
N ALA A 25 5.41 9.72 -17.89
CA ALA A 25 6.07 8.42 -18.00
C ALA A 25 6.78 8.06 -16.69
N ALA A 26 6.86 6.75 -16.37
CA ALA A 26 7.44 6.28 -15.13
C ALA A 26 8.89 6.75 -14.89
N ASP A 27 9.63 6.98 -15.97
CA ASP A 27 11.01 7.49 -15.97
C ASP A 27 11.12 8.94 -16.45
N LEU A 28 9.97 9.62 -16.64
CA LEU A 28 9.86 10.98 -17.17
C LEU A 28 10.47 11.16 -18.58
N SER A 29 10.65 10.07 -19.33
CA SER A 29 11.23 10.10 -20.69
C SER A 29 10.38 10.82 -21.72
N ASP A 30 9.10 11.03 -21.43
CA ASP A 30 8.14 11.80 -22.23
C ASP A 30 8.42 13.32 -22.22
N ASN A 31 9.27 13.83 -21.30
CA ASN A 31 9.71 15.20 -21.28
C ASN A 31 11.17 15.33 -20.78
N PRO A 32 12.15 15.52 -21.69
CA PRO A 32 13.57 15.63 -21.32
C PRO A 32 13.88 16.80 -20.40
N TRP A 33 13.17 17.92 -20.50
CA TRP A 33 13.37 19.05 -19.62
C TRP A 33 12.98 18.69 -18.17
N VAL A 34 11.81 18.07 -17.98
CA VAL A 34 11.34 17.62 -16.66
C VAL A 34 12.29 16.57 -16.09
N GLN A 35 12.75 15.64 -16.94
CA GLN A 35 13.68 14.59 -16.53
C GLN A 35 15.00 15.16 -16.00
N GLU A 36 15.54 16.21 -16.64
CA GLU A 36 16.76 16.88 -16.15
C GLU A 36 16.48 17.71 -14.89
N LYS A 37 15.41 18.50 -14.88
CA LYS A 37 15.06 19.34 -13.73
C LYS A 37 14.73 18.52 -12.48
N ARG A 38 14.16 17.35 -12.64
CA ARG A 38 13.88 16.44 -11.52
C ARG A 38 15.13 16.02 -10.76
N LYS A 39 16.29 15.95 -11.41
CA LYS A 39 17.58 15.63 -10.78
C LYS A 39 18.10 16.77 -9.89
N GLU A 40 17.70 17.99 -10.16
CA GLU A 40 18.08 19.18 -9.39
C GLU A 40 17.20 19.38 -8.14
N LEU A 41 16.04 18.70 -8.08
CA LEU A 41 15.10 18.87 -7.01
C LEU A 41 15.65 18.33 -5.69
N GLN A 42 15.61 19.17 -4.66
CA GLN A 42 15.90 18.78 -3.28
C GLN A 42 14.59 18.64 -2.51
N CYS A 43 14.46 17.54 -1.80
CA CYS A 43 13.28 17.25 -1.00
C CYS A 43 13.66 17.10 0.47
N TYR A 44 12.72 17.39 1.34
CA TYR A 44 12.98 17.45 2.78
C TYR A 44 11.94 16.63 3.57
N MET A 45 12.39 16.12 4.70
CA MET A 45 11.51 15.60 5.75
C MET A 45 10.84 16.77 6.50
N PRO A 46 9.76 16.52 7.27
CA PRO A 46 9.07 17.57 8.05
C PRO A 46 9.98 18.32 9.03
N ASP A 47 11.05 17.71 9.49
CA ASP A 47 12.05 18.31 10.37
C ASP A 47 13.13 19.15 9.64
N GLY A 48 13.02 19.29 8.32
CA GLY A 48 13.99 19.98 7.48
C GLY A 48 15.20 19.14 7.06
N THR A 49 15.25 17.86 7.41
CA THR A 49 16.31 16.95 6.96
C THR A 49 16.21 16.70 5.47
N LEU A 50 17.32 16.89 4.74
CA LEU A 50 17.41 16.59 3.30
C LEU A 50 17.21 15.10 3.05
N ILE A 51 16.33 14.77 2.12
CA ILE A 51 16.14 13.40 1.63
C ILE A 51 17.16 13.17 0.52
N PRO A 52 18.15 12.28 0.70
CA PRO A 52 19.08 11.93 -0.37
C PRO A 52 18.31 11.21 -1.48
N ASP A 53 18.52 11.63 -2.71
CA ASP A 53 17.93 10.99 -3.90
C ASP A 53 16.40 10.81 -3.80
N CYS A 54 15.67 11.92 -3.85
CA CYS A 54 14.21 11.93 -3.74
C CYS A 54 13.49 11.52 -5.04
N PHE A 55 14.19 10.96 -6.03
CA PHE A 55 13.54 10.35 -7.19
C PHE A 55 13.13 8.92 -6.85
N TYR A 56 11.88 8.59 -7.12
CA TYR A 56 11.30 7.27 -6.87
C TYR A 56 10.37 6.88 -8.02
N TYR A 57 10.13 5.58 -8.13
CA TYR A 57 9.20 5.03 -9.10
C TYR A 57 7.92 4.60 -8.40
N ILE A 58 6.78 5.01 -8.95
CA ILE A 58 5.48 4.49 -8.54
C ILE A 58 5.07 3.43 -9.56
N GLY A 59 4.91 2.18 -9.12
CA GLY A 59 4.57 1.06 -9.99
C GLY A 59 3.27 1.29 -10.79
N LEU A 60 2.32 2.00 -10.20
CA LEU A 60 1.10 2.48 -10.86
C LEU A 60 1.31 3.92 -11.35
N TYR A 61 2.22 4.12 -12.30
CA TYR A 61 2.62 5.46 -12.77
C TYR A 61 1.45 6.36 -13.22
N PRO A 62 0.35 5.86 -13.79
CA PRO A 62 -0.79 6.71 -14.13
C PRO A 62 -1.40 7.44 -12.93
N ALA A 63 -1.28 6.86 -11.73
CA ALA A 63 -1.88 7.40 -10.51
C ALA A 63 -0.92 8.23 -9.65
N GLY A 64 0.36 8.32 -9.99
CA GLY A 64 1.29 8.96 -9.06
C GLY A 64 2.60 9.52 -9.63
N MET A 65 2.92 9.31 -10.90
CA MET A 65 4.20 9.80 -11.47
C MET A 65 4.14 11.17 -12.13
N CYS A 66 2.98 11.80 -12.23
CA CYS A 66 2.90 13.12 -12.84
C CYS A 66 3.83 14.10 -12.13
N THR A 67 4.79 14.63 -12.87
CA THR A 67 5.73 15.65 -12.41
C THR A 67 5.52 16.90 -13.25
N SER A 68 5.33 18.04 -12.60
CA SER A 68 4.95 19.29 -13.24
C SER A 68 5.57 20.48 -12.52
N THR A 69 5.46 21.65 -13.12
CA THR A 69 5.71 22.92 -12.45
C THR A 69 4.41 23.49 -11.84
N LEU A 70 4.55 24.41 -10.89
CA LEU A 70 3.39 25.09 -10.32
C LEU A 70 2.57 25.83 -11.41
N SER A 71 3.24 26.45 -12.38
CA SER A 71 2.59 27.17 -13.49
C SER A 71 1.77 26.26 -14.39
N ASP A 72 2.30 25.08 -14.76
CA ASP A 72 1.55 24.12 -15.57
C ASP A 72 0.37 23.53 -14.77
N PHE A 73 0.60 23.24 -13.49
CA PHE A 73 -0.45 22.71 -12.63
C PHE A 73 -1.58 23.73 -12.38
N GLU A 74 -1.22 25.02 -12.23
CA GLU A 74 -2.19 26.13 -12.19
C GLU A 74 -2.96 26.23 -13.50
N THR A 75 -2.30 26.09 -14.66
CA THR A 75 -2.94 26.08 -15.97
C THR A 75 -3.97 24.96 -16.08
N PHE A 76 -3.65 23.76 -15.60
CA PHE A 76 -4.60 22.66 -15.54
C PHE A 76 -5.80 22.97 -14.64
N GLY A 77 -5.57 23.52 -13.44
CA GLY A 77 -6.63 23.94 -12.53
C GLY A 77 -7.57 25.00 -13.13
N LYS A 78 -7.01 26.00 -13.80
CA LYS A 78 -7.78 27.03 -14.53
C LYS A 78 -8.61 26.43 -15.66
N ALA A 79 -8.04 25.48 -16.41
CA ALA A 79 -8.73 24.83 -17.51
C ALA A 79 -9.91 23.97 -17.03
N LEU A 80 -9.86 23.42 -15.82
CA LEU A 80 -10.98 22.69 -15.23
C LEU A 80 -12.13 23.61 -14.81
N LEU A 81 -11.82 24.83 -14.36
CA LEU A 81 -12.84 25.82 -13.97
C LEU A 81 -13.46 26.56 -15.20
N ALA A 82 -12.69 26.73 -16.24
CA ALA A 82 -13.14 27.50 -17.41
C ALA A 82 -14.26 26.79 -18.19
N GLU A 83 -15.26 27.53 -18.61
CA GLU A 83 -16.31 27.03 -19.52
C GLU A 83 -15.72 26.72 -20.91
N ASP A 84 -14.92 27.66 -21.46
CA ASP A 84 -14.23 27.46 -22.74
C ASP A 84 -12.80 26.93 -22.49
N THR A 85 -12.65 25.63 -22.63
CA THR A 85 -11.40 24.93 -22.37
C THR A 85 -11.13 23.86 -23.41
N PRO A 86 -9.87 23.70 -23.89
CA PRO A 86 -9.53 22.65 -24.83
C PRO A 86 -9.54 21.23 -24.24
N LEU A 87 -9.77 21.08 -22.92
CA LEU A 87 -9.84 19.78 -22.26
C LEU A 87 -11.05 18.94 -22.70
N PHE A 88 -12.14 19.59 -23.04
CA PHE A 88 -13.39 18.92 -23.39
C PHE A 88 -13.85 19.30 -24.79
N ALA A 89 -13.94 18.29 -25.66
CA ALA A 89 -14.47 18.50 -27.01
C ALA A 89 -15.99 18.81 -27.02
N LYS A 90 -16.67 18.53 -25.89
CA LYS A 90 -18.12 18.72 -25.74
C LYS A 90 -18.43 19.12 -24.31
N GLU A 91 -19.36 20.06 -24.15
CA GLU A 91 -19.83 20.49 -22.83
C GLU A 91 -20.46 19.34 -22.04
N GLU A 92 -21.13 18.40 -22.68
CA GLU A 92 -21.69 17.24 -21.98
C GLU A 92 -20.61 16.39 -21.31
N THR A 93 -19.40 16.30 -21.88
CA THR A 93 -18.28 15.58 -21.27
C THR A 93 -17.78 16.29 -20.01
N ARG A 94 -17.73 17.64 -20.04
CA ARG A 94 -17.40 18.45 -18.86
C ARG A 94 -18.43 18.25 -17.75
N GLN A 95 -19.71 18.30 -18.09
CA GLN A 95 -20.80 18.08 -17.14
C GLN A 95 -20.73 16.69 -16.50
N VAL A 96 -20.39 15.65 -17.26
CA VAL A 96 -20.19 14.30 -16.71
C VAL A 96 -19.06 14.29 -15.68
N LEU A 97 -17.92 14.94 -15.95
CA LEU A 97 -16.80 15.01 -15.00
C LEU A 97 -17.22 15.64 -13.67
N PHE A 98 -18.04 16.67 -13.72
CA PHE A 98 -18.52 17.40 -12.54
C PHE A 98 -19.90 16.92 -12.03
N THR A 99 -20.28 15.72 -12.39
CA THR A 99 -21.41 14.98 -11.78
C THR A 99 -20.87 13.94 -10.79
N PRO A 100 -21.44 13.83 -9.58
CA PRO A 100 -20.98 12.84 -8.62
C PRO A 100 -20.95 11.42 -9.19
N SER A 101 -19.83 10.74 -9.06
CA SER A 101 -19.65 9.34 -9.45
C SER A 101 -19.79 8.35 -8.29
N ALA A 102 -19.71 8.85 -7.06
CA ALA A 102 -19.93 8.07 -5.85
C ALA A 102 -20.51 8.94 -4.72
N TYR A 103 -21.17 8.29 -3.79
CA TYR A 103 -21.82 8.90 -2.63
C TYR A 103 -21.35 8.22 -1.35
N LEU A 104 -21.46 8.91 -0.21
CA LEU A 104 -21.17 8.36 1.10
C LEU A 104 -22.24 7.33 1.49
N GLY A 105 -21.85 6.08 1.53
CA GLY A 105 -22.76 4.99 1.87
C GLY A 105 -24.02 5.00 0.99
N ASN A 106 -25.18 4.93 1.61
CA ASN A 106 -26.50 4.99 0.98
C ASN A 106 -27.15 6.39 1.06
N THR A 107 -26.35 7.43 1.24
CA THR A 107 -26.83 8.82 1.30
C THR A 107 -26.78 9.49 -0.07
N ASN A 108 -27.31 10.71 -0.13
CA ASN A 108 -27.20 11.59 -1.29
C ASN A 108 -26.01 12.55 -1.20
N VAL A 109 -25.11 12.40 -0.21
CA VAL A 109 -23.92 13.23 -0.04
C VAL A 109 -22.85 12.76 -1.00
N PRO A 110 -22.39 13.57 -1.94
CA PRO A 110 -21.32 13.19 -2.86
C PRO A 110 -20.03 12.90 -2.12
N SER A 111 -19.28 11.87 -2.55
CA SER A 111 -17.96 11.55 -2.02
C SER A 111 -16.86 11.65 -3.08
N ASN A 112 -17.23 11.51 -4.35
CA ASN A 112 -16.26 11.50 -5.44
C ASN A 112 -16.87 12.01 -6.76
N TYR A 113 -16.08 12.76 -7.51
CA TYR A 113 -16.36 13.25 -8.87
C TYR A 113 -15.30 12.68 -9.81
N HIS A 114 -15.47 11.44 -10.28
CA HIS A 114 -14.59 10.78 -11.25
C HIS A 114 -13.08 10.85 -10.92
N GLY A 115 -12.72 10.80 -9.64
CA GLY A 115 -11.34 10.85 -9.17
C GLY A 115 -11.05 12.06 -8.28
N PHE A 116 -11.84 13.11 -8.32
CA PHE A 116 -11.77 14.19 -7.33
C PHE A 116 -12.56 13.83 -6.08
N TRP A 117 -11.95 13.98 -4.93
CA TRP A 117 -12.61 13.84 -3.64
C TRP A 117 -13.47 15.04 -3.32
N VAL A 118 -14.55 14.85 -2.61
CA VAL A 118 -15.32 15.94 -2.01
C VAL A 118 -14.72 16.25 -0.64
N LEU A 119 -14.48 17.54 -0.43
CA LEU A 119 -13.85 18.05 0.78
C LEU A 119 -14.83 19.01 1.46
N PRO A 120 -15.29 18.71 2.67
CA PRO A 120 -16.30 19.48 3.38
C PRO A 120 -15.68 20.68 4.10
N TYR A 121 -15.40 21.73 3.36
CA TYR A 121 -15.03 23.05 3.90
C TYR A 121 -16.28 23.91 4.12
N GLY A 122 -16.13 25.17 4.45
CA GLY A 122 -17.24 26.12 4.53
C GLY A 122 -18.04 26.26 3.22
N VAL A 123 -17.46 25.77 2.11
CA VAL A 123 -18.10 25.57 0.80
C VAL A 123 -17.73 24.19 0.28
N GLU A 124 -18.51 23.63 -0.66
CA GLU A 124 -18.16 22.39 -1.32
C GLU A 124 -16.89 22.58 -2.16
N VAL A 125 -15.90 21.75 -1.90
CA VAL A 125 -14.65 21.73 -2.63
C VAL A 125 -14.45 20.34 -3.19
N ILE A 126 -14.10 20.24 -4.46
CA ILE A 126 -13.60 19.01 -5.05
C ILE A 126 -12.10 19.12 -5.26
N GLY A 127 -11.37 18.04 -5.05
CA GLY A 127 -9.93 18.11 -5.20
C GLY A 127 -9.22 16.78 -5.10
N HIS A 128 -7.92 16.84 -5.24
CA HIS A 128 -7.06 15.67 -5.04
C HIS A 128 -5.70 16.11 -4.55
N GLY A 129 -5.18 15.40 -3.55
CA GLY A 129 -3.83 15.61 -3.04
C GLY A 129 -2.86 14.57 -3.58
N GLY A 130 -1.58 14.91 -3.49
CA GLY A 130 -0.47 14.00 -3.79
C GLY A 130 0.58 14.07 -2.70
N ASN A 131 0.88 12.92 -2.08
CA ASN A 131 1.95 12.80 -1.09
C ASN A 131 2.90 11.68 -1.51
N THR A 132 4.16 12.02 -1.58
CA THR A 132 5.22 11.11 -1.99
C THR A 132 6.43 11.23 -1.04
N ALA A 133 7.47 10.48 -1.27
CA ALA A 133 8.63 10.44 -0.38
C ALA A 133 9.35 11.80 -0.20
N GLY A 134 8.99 12.84 -0.95
CA GLY A 134 9.66 14.13 -0.81
C GLY A 134 8.86 15.30 -1.37
N CYS A 135 7.64 15.07 -1.83
CA CYS A 135 6.81 16.13 -2.39
C CYS A 135 5.37 15.97 -1.91
N SER A 136 4.73 17.08 -1.64
CA SER A 136 3.30 17.16 -1.35
C SER A 136 2.66 18.19 -2.26
N SER A 137 1.48 17.89 -2.77
CA SER A 137 0.73 18.79 -3.64
C SER A 137 -0.77 18.68 -3.41
N TYR A 138 -1.48 19.69 -3.78
CA TYR A 138 -2.94 19.70 -3.74
C TYR A 138 -3.52 20.54 -4.87
N LEU A 139 -4.61 20.05 -5.46
CA LEU A 139 -5.52 20.81 -6.32
C LEU A 139 -6.89 20.79 -5.63
N ALA A 140 -7.44 21.97 -5.35
CA ALA A 140 -8.75 22.15 -4.75
C ALA A 140 -9.56 23.15 -5.57
N LEU A 141 -10.80 22.81 -5.90
CA LEU A 141 -11.68 23.59 -6.75
C LEU A 141 -13.05 23.75 -6.10
N ASN A 142 -13.53 24.96 -5.98
CA ASN A 142 -14.93 25.27 -5.74
C ASN A 142 -15.57 25.66 -7.07
N LEU A 143 -16.46 24.83 -7.59
CA LEU A 143 -17.05 24.99 -8.91
C LEU A 143 -18.09 26.12 -8.93
N GLU A 144 -18.80 26.33 -7.83
CA GLU A 144 -19.86 27.34 -7.74
C GLU A 144 -19.31 28.76 -7.82
N ASN A 145 -18.17 29.01 -7.18
CA ASN A 145 -17.54 30.33 -7.13
C ASN A 145 -16.38 30.48 -8.12
N GLU A 146 -16.07 29.43 -8.89
CA GLU A 146 -14.97 29.41 -9.88
C GLU A 146 -13.60 29.71 -9.25
N ILE A 147 -13.39 29.26 -8.01
CA ILE A 147 -12.16 29.47 -7.25
C ILE A 147 -11.37 28.16 -7.20
N GLY A 148 -10.08 28.25 -7.53
CA GLY A 148 -9.15 27.12 -7.41
C GLY A 148 -7.93 27.47 -6.58
N LEU A 149 -7.41 26.49 -5.84
CA LEU A 149 -6.14 26.57 -5.15
C LEU A 149 -5.24 25.42 -5.60
N VAL A 150 -4.01 25.76 -5.95
CA VAL A 150 -2.96 24.79 -6.27
C VAL A 150 -1.81 24.98 -5.30
N VAL A 151 -1.39 23.90 -4.66
CA VAL A 151 -0.26 23.88 -3.74
C VAL A 151 0.76 22.84 -4.19
N MET A 152 2.03 23.19 -4.18
CA MET A 152 3.14 22.25 -4.40
C MET A 152 4.26 22.55 -3.41
N THR A 153 4.74 21.54 -2.72
CA THR A 153 5.86 21.64 -1.79
C THR A 153 6.87 20.53 -2.03
N ASN A 154 8.11 20.77 -1.67
CA ASN A 154 9.20 19.81 -1.72
C ASN A 154 9.46 19.16 -0.35
N GLN A 155 8.41 19.01 0.45
CA GLN A 155 8.45 18.40 1.76
C GLN A 155 7.55 17.15 1.81
N SER A 156 8.07 16.07 2.39
CA SER A 156 7.32 14.85 2.64
C SER A 156 6.21 15.10 3.66
N SER A 157 5.00 14.58 3.41
CA SER A 157 3.86 14.66 4.35
C SER A 157 3.59 16.09 4.86
N GLU A 158 3.73 17.07 4.00
CA GLU A 158 3.45 18.44 4.33
C GLU A 158 1.93 18.62 4.57
N GLY A 159 1.52 19.21 5.67
CA GLY A 159 0.12 19.35 6.07
C GLY A 159 -0.34 20.81 6.23
N ASN A 160 0.56 21.73 6.55
CA ASN A 160 0.18 23.12 6.82
C ASN A 160 -0.34 23.82 5.56
N TYR A 161 0.41 23.71 4.44
CA TYR A 161 -0.04 24.29 3.19
C TYR A 161 -1.14 23.46 2.53
N ASN A 162 -1.08 22.14 2.63
CA ASN A 162 -2.10 21.25 2.05
C ASN A 162 -3.39 21.16 2.88
N GLY A 163 -3.39 21.64 4.11
CA GLY A 163 -4.55 21.67 5.02
C GLY A 163 -4.97 23.10 5.37
N GLU A 164 -4.15 23.80 6.12
CA GLU A 164 -4.51 25.14 6.66
C GLU A 164 -4.72 26.21 5.57
N MET A 165 -3.99 26.16 4.44
CA MET A 165 -4.25 27.08 3.32
C MET A 165 -5.61 26.83 2.68
N LEU A 166 -6.07 25.57 2.61
CA LEU A 166 -7.41 25.28 2.10
C LEU A 166 -8.49 25.89 3.02
N GLU A 167 -8.30 25.80 4.34
CA GLU A 167 -9.22 26.43 5.29
C GLU A 167 -9.25 27.96 5.18
N LEU A 168 -8.11 28.59 4.91
CA LEU A 168 -8.05 30.04 4.69
C LEU A 168 -8.82 30.49 3.45
N VAL A 169 -8.86 29.67 2.41
CA VAL A 169 -9.51 29.98 1.12
C VAL A 169 -10.97 29.57 1.11
N PHE A 170 -11.28 28.37 1.63
CA PHE A 170 -12.60 27.74 1.46
C PHE A 170 -13.42 27.67 2.76
N GLY A 171 -12.90 28.18 3.86
CA GLY A 171 -13.53 28.11 5.17
C GLY A 171 -13.11 26.88 5.96
N LYS A 172 -13.57 26.80 7.21
CA LYS A 172 -13.18 25.72 8.12
C LYS A 172 -13.62 24.35 7.59
N TYR A 173 -12.71 23.35 7.68
CA TYR A 173 -13.06 21.96 7.42
C TYR A 173 -14.02 21.46 8.50
N SER A 174 -15.18 20.93 8.09
CA SER A 174 -16.18 20.39 9.02
C SER A 174 -17.03 19.33 8.32
N THR A 175 -17.06 18.15 8.89
CA THR A 175 -17.92 17.05 8.42
C THR A 175 -19.33 17.10 9.02
N GLU A 176 -19.50 17.79 10.14
CA GLU A 176 -20.78 17.83 10.87
C GLU A 176 -21.93 18.47 10.09
N GLU A 177 -21.63 19.49 9.28
CA GLU A 177 -22.63 20.19 8.48
C GLU A 177 -22.98 19.47 7.17
N TRP A 178 -22.05 18.66 6.67
CA TRP A 178 -22.16 18.03 5.35
C TRP A 178 -22.64 16.59 5.42
N PHE A 179 -22.30 15.86 6.48
CA PHE A 179 -22.58 14.45 6.59
C PHE A 179 -23.79 14.21 7.49
N PRO A 180 -24.72 13.34 7.07
CA PRO A 180 -25.80 12.92 7.93
C PRO A 180 -25.19 12.29 9.18
N GLN A 181 -25.86 12.45 10.32
CA GLN A 181 -25.43 11.80 11.56
C GLN A 181 -25.31 10.30 11.34
N GLY A 182 -24.13 9.78 11.56
CA GLY A 182 -23.86 8.38 11.47
C GLY A 182 -24.44 7.62 12.66
N ARG A 183 -24.13 6.34 12.73
CA ARG A 183 -24.49 5.47 13.84
C ARG A 183 -23.79 5.97 15.10
N GLU A 184 -24.55 6.22 16.17
CA GLU A 184 -23.99 6.74 17.45
C GLU A 184 -23.20 5.68 18.23
N ASP A 185 -23.55 4.40 18.09
CA ASP A 185 -22.97 3.29 18.85
C ASP A 185 -22.24 2.33 17.90
N TRP A 186 -21.03 2.68 17.49
CA TRP A 186 -20.25 1.73 16.74
C TRP A 186 -18.81 1.64 17.26
N GLU A 187 -18.59 0.54 17.90
CA GLU A 187 -17.26 0.04 18.22
C GLU A 187 -16.97 -1.16 17.32
N GLY A 188 -15.76 -1.31 16.88
CA GLY A 188 -15.43 -2.45 16.04
C GLY A 188 -13.97 -2.54 15.66
N ILE A 189 -13.69 -3.49 14.80
CA ILE A 189 -12.41 -3.67 14.15
C ILE A 189 -12.62 -3.38 12.68
N PHE A 190 -11.97 -2.35 12.17
CA PHE A 190 -12.12 -1.92 10.79
C PHE A 190 -10.80 -2.02 10.03
N ARG A 191 -10.87 -2.28 8.74
CA ARG A 191 -9.72 -2.22 7.83
C ARG A 191 -10.04 -1.39 6.58
N PRO A 192 -9.04 -0.77 5.94
CA PRO A 192 -9.26 0.02 4.74
C PRO A 192 -9.96 -0.80 3.65
N GLY A 193 -11.05 -0.29 3.11
CA GLY A 193 -11.75 -0.90 1.99
C GLY A 193 -10.91 -0.97 0.72
N ARG A 194 -9.95 -0.06 0.57
CA ARG A 194 -8.93 -0.06 -0.49
C ARG A 194 -7.86 -1.13 -0.35
N THR A 195 -7.94 -1.97 0.66
CA THR A 195 -6.91 -2.98 0.90
C THR A 195 -6.78 -3.90 -0.31
N ILE A 196 -5.57 -4.06 -0.79
CA ILE A 196 -5.26 -4.98 -1.86
C ILE A 196 -5.38 -6.41 -1.34
N ARG A 197 -6.54 -7.04 -1.57
CA ARG A 197 -6.83 -8.41 -1.12
C ARG A 197 -6.33 -9.48 -2.09
N LYS A 198 -5.66 -9.10 -3.16
CA LYS A 198 -5.11 -10.01 -4.18
C LYS A 198 -3.61 -9.81 -4.31
N GLY A 199 -2.92 -10.86 -4.74
CA GLY A 199 -1.48 -10.83 -4.95
C GLY A 199 -0.66 -10.71 -3.66
N PRO A 200 0.65 -10.48 -3.79
CA PRO A 200 1.60 -10.46 -2.68
C PRO A 200 1.38 -9.29 -1.70
N PHE A 201 0.67 -8.26 -2.13
CA PHE A 201 0.37 -7.10 -1.28
C PHE A 201 -0.87 -7.27 -0.39
N LYS A 202 -1.57 -8.42 -0.48
CA LYS A 202 -2.69 -8.72 0.42
C LYS A 202 -2.33 -8.53 1.91
N ILE A 203 -1.08 -8.77 2.29
CA ILE A 203 -0.60 -8.60 3.66
C ILE A 203 -0.76 -7.16 4.18
N MET A 204 -0.86 -6.16 3.31
CA MET A 204 -1.16 -4.77 3.70
C MET A 204 -2.56 -4.63 4.31
N SER A 205 -3.43 -5.65 4.16
CA SER A 205 -4.73 -5.72 4.83
C SER A 205 -4.64 -5.93 6.34
N LEU A 206 -3.46 -6.12 6.90
CA LEU A 206 -3.21 -6.12 8.34
C LEU A 206 -3.30 -4.73 9.00
N THR A 207 -3.61 -3.69 8.24
CA THR A 207 -3.88 -2.37 8.82
C THR A 207 -5.30 -2.37 9.38
N TYR A 208 -5.42 -2.14 10.68
CA TYR A 208 -6.71 -2.09 11.38
C TYR A 208 -6.85 -0.77 12.15
N MET A 209 -8.08 -0.32 12.24
CA MET A 209 -8.53 0.67 13.20
C MET A 209 -9.40 -0.04 14.25
N MET A 210 -9.14 0.23 15.52
CA MET A 210 -9.91 -0.33 16.64
C MET A 210 -10.54 0.81 17.44
N GLY A 211 -11.75 0.59 17.90
CA GLY A 211 -12.51 1.57 18.66
C GLY A 211 -13.39 2.46 17.80
N GLU A 212 -13.83 3.56 18.35
CA GLU A 212 -14.61 4.56 17.65
C GLU A 212 -13.68 5.48 16.84
N PRO A 213 -13.97 5.76 15.56
CA PRO A 213 -13.28 6.80 14.81
C PRO A 213 -13.56 8.19 15.42
N GLU A 214 -12.65 9.11 15.22
CA GLU A 214 -12.85 10.50 15.60
C GLU A 214 -14.01 11.08 14.78
N ARG A 215 -14.93 11.76 15.48
CA ARG A 215 -16.21 12.21 14.92
C ARG A 215 -16.05 13.18 13.74
N ASP A 216 -14.96 13.95 13.76
CA ASP A 216 -14.69 14.97 12.76
C ASP A 216 -14.14 14.40 11.43
N ASP A 217 -13.58 13.17 11.47
CA ASP A 217 -12.90 12.56 10.34
C ASP A 217 -13.70 11.45 9.65
N TYR A 218 -14.66 10.82 10.37
CA TYR A 218 -15.31 9.60 9.92
C TYR A 218 -16.82 9.65 10.09
N TRP A 219 -17.47 9.00 9.16
CA TRP A 219 -18.89 8.81 9.20
C TRP A 219 -19.20 7.33 8.97
N ALA A 220 -20.11 6.76 9.79
CA ALA A 220 -20.51 5.36 9.69
C ALA A 220 -21.82 5.20 8.95
N ALA A 221 -21.83 4.37 7.91
CA ALA A 221 -23.03 4.05 7.14
C ALA A 221 -23.12 2.57 6.83
N GLY A 222 -24.35 2.03 6.97
CA GLY A 222 -24.70 0.76 6.36
C GLY A 222 -24.96 0.98 4.87
N ASN A 223 -24.29 0.25 4.02
CA ASN A 223 -24.46 0.31 2.58
C ASN A 223 -24.52 -1.12 2.04
N ASP A 224 -25.56 -1.48 1.33
CA ASP A 224 -25.77 -2.81 0.76
C ASP A 224 -25.67 -3.96 1.78
N GLY A 225 -26.03 -3.69 3.04
CA GLY A 225 -25.92 -4.63 4.16
C GLY A 225 -24.50 -4.79 4.72
N VAL A 226 -23.54 -4.03 4.21
CA VAL A 226 -22.17 -3.98 4.72
C VAL A 226 -21.99 -2.71 5.54
N GLU A 227 -21.72 -2.87 6.83
CA GLU A 227 -21.35 -1.75 7.68
C GLU A 227 -19.94 -1.28 7.32
N LYS A 228 -19.80 0.04 7.15
CA LYS A 228 -18.53 0.66 6.83
C LYS A 228 -18.46 2.08 7.38
N VAL A 229 -17.26 2.51 7.65
CA VAL A 229 -16.94 3.90 7.94
C VAL A 229 -16.62 4.57 6.63
N CYS A 230 -17.39 5.56 6.27
CA CYS A 230 -17.16 6.34 5.06
C CYS A 230 -16.24 7.52 5.38
N TYR A 231 -15.29 7.74 4.48
CA TYR A 231 -14.28 8.75 4.62
C TYR A 231 -13.98 9.33 3.21
N PRO A 232 -13.70 10.63 3.05
CA PRO A 232 -13.50 11.23 1.74
C PRO A 232 -12.46 10.53 0.86
N TYR A 233 -11.43 9.96 1.47
CA TYR A 233 -10.33 9.30 0.76
C TYR A 233 -10.47 7.77 0.64
N GLY A 234 -11.50 7.19 1.21
CA GLY A 234 -11.79 5.73 1.15
C GLY A 234 -12.63 5.27 2.32
N ASP A 235 -13.15 4.08 2.22
CA ASP A 235 -13.98 3.48 3.26
C ASP A 235 -13.16 2.55 4.15
N TRP A 236 -13.59 2.39 5.41
CA TRP A 236 -13.17 1.32 6.29
C TRP A 236 -14.30 0.31 6.42
N VAL A 237 -13.97 -0.95 6.33
CA VAL A 237 -14.92 -2.06 6.34
C VAL A 237 -14.81 -2.81 7.65
N ASP A 238 -15.94 -3.14 8.26
CA ASP A 238 -16.00 -3.95 9.47
C ASP A 238 -15.34 -5.33 9.27
N VAL A 239 -14.58 -5.76 10.26
CA VAL A 239 -13.87 -7.03 10.27
C VAL A 239 -14.42 -7.89 11.40
N PRO A 240 -15.03 -9.06 11.11
CA PRO A 240 -15.46 -9.97 12.15
C PRO A 240 -14.31 -10.36 13.08
N VAL A 241 -14.53 -10.37 14.38
CA VAL A 241 -13.50 -10.67 15.39
C VAL A 241 -12.77 -11.97 15.11
N TRP A 242 -13.47 -13.01 14.63
CA TRP A 242 -12.86 -14.30 14.30
C TRP A 242 -11.85 -14.19 13.13
N GLU A 243 -12.13 -13.35 12.12
CA GLU A 243 -11.25 -13.11 10.97
C GLU A 243 -9.98 -12.39 11.44
N PHE A 244 -10.15 -11.34 12.25
CA PHE A 244 -9.02 -10.62 12.86
C PHE A 244 -8.14 -11.54 13.70
N VAL A 245 -8.74 -12.34 14.59
CA VAL A 245 -7.99 -13.29 15.45
C VAL A 245 -7.25 -14.32 14.59
N LEU A 246 -7.90 -14.84 13.53
CA LEU A 246 -7.26 -15.80 12.61
C LEU A 246 -6.04 -15.18 11.91
N GLU A 247 -6.18 -13.96 11.38
CA GLU A 247 -5.11 -13.27 10.66
C GLU A 247 -3.90 -13.01 11.58
N ILE A 248 -4.15 -12.48 12.76
CA ILE A 248 -3.08 -12.24 13.74
C ILE A 248 -2.44 -13.56 14.20
N ALA A 249 -3.24 -14.58 14.48
CA ALA A 249 -2.72 -15.88 14.90
C ALA A 249 -1.84 -16.53 13.83
N LEU A 250 -2.22 -16.47 12.54
CA LEU A 250 -1.40 -16.99 11.44
C LEU A 250 -0.03 -16.32 11.39
N VAL A 251 0.01 -15.00 11.48
CA VAL A 251 1.26 -14.24 11.46
C VAL A 251 2.11 -14.55 12.69
N LEU A 252 1.52 -14.53 13.89
CA LEU A 252 2.24 -14.80 15.13
C LEU A 252 2.82 -16.20 15.17
N LEU A 253 2.08 -17.22 14.71
CA LEU A 253 2.57 -18.59 14.62
C LEU A 253 3.79 -18.70 13.70
N TRP A 254 3.77 -18.00 12.58
CA TRP A 254 4.92 -18.01 11.69
C TRP A 254 6.12 -17.24 12.25
N VAL A 255 5.90 -16.07 12.84
CA VAL A 255 6.96 -15.31 13.54
C VAL A 255 7.62 -16.17 14.63
N LEU A 256 6.81 -16.85 15.44
CA LEU A 256 7.33 -17.78 16.47
C LEU A 256 8.17 -18.90 15.84
N ALA A 257 7.72 -19.49 14.74
CA ALA A 257 8.46 -20.53 14.03
C ALA A 257 9.80 -20.02 13.46
N VAL A 258 9.85 -18.79 12.98
CA VAL A 258 11.08 -18.14 12.51
C VAL A 258 12.05 -17.92 13.67
N VAL A 259 11.59 -17.41 14.80
CA VAL A 259 12.40 -17.24 16.03
C VAL A 259 12.98 -18.58 16.49
N ILE A 260 12.15 -19.64 16.56
CA ILE A 260 12.60 -20.99 16.89
C ILE A 260 13.64 -21.48 15.88
N SER A 261 13.48 -21.18 14.60
CA SER A 261 14.43 -21.57 13.55
C SER A 261 15.80 -20.91 13.74
N VAL A 262 15.84 -19.61 14.06
CA VAL A 262 17.09 -18.90 14.38
C VAL A 262 17.79 -19.53 15.58
N ILE A 263 17.07 -19.69 16.69
CA ILE A 263 17.61 -20.31 17.92
C ILE A 263 18.14 -21.71 17.63
N SER A 264 17.36 -22.51 16.88
CA SER A 264 17.75 -23.89 16.51
C SER A 264 19.04 -23.92 15.70
N LEU A 265 19.23 -23.05 14.74
CA LEU A 265 20.46 -22.99 13.93
C LEU A 265 21.66 -22.58 14.80
N LEU A 266 21.50 -21.60 15.68
CA LEU A 266 22.55 -21.20 16.62
C LEU A 266 22.95 -22.33 17.54
N VAL A 267 21.98 -23.03 18.15
CA VAL A 267 22.26 -24.21 19.01
C VAL A 267 22.94 -25.31 18.22
N LYS A 268 22.48 -25.62 17.00
CA LYS A 268 23.12 -26.62 16.14
C LYS A 268 24.54 -26.26 15.77
N MET A 269 24.82 -24.98 15.50
CA MET A 269 26.17 -24.50 15.22
C MET A 269 27.08 -24.68 16.43
N ILE A 270 26.65 -24.28 17.62
CA ILE A 270 27.41 -24.46 18.87
C ILE A 270 27.68 -25.92 19.13
N VAL A 271 26.65 -26.77 19.04
CA VAL A 271 26.78 -28.24 19.25
C VAL A 271 27.75 -28.84 18.23
N LYS A 272 27.72 -28.39 16.96
CA LYS A 272 28.66 -28.85 15.93
C LYS A 272 30.10 -28.47 16.27
N LEU A 273 30.33 -27.22 16.71
CA LEU A 273 31.66 -26.76 17.13
C LEU A 273 32.18 -27.54 18.31
N VAL A 274 31.37 -27.75 19.38
CA VAL A 274 31.76 -28.53 20.56
C VAL A 274 32.08 -29.98 20.19
N ARG A 275 31.33 -30.56 19.26
CA ARG A 275 31.59 -31.94 18.78
C ARG A 275 32.88 -32.05 17.99
N LEU A 276 33.18 -31.05 17.15
CA LEU A 276 34.45 -30.99 16.44
C LEU A 276 35.63 -30.94 17.41
N CYS A 277 35.53 -30.08 18.45
CA CYS A 277 36.57 -30.01 19.50
C CYS A 277 36.74 -31.33 20.27
N LYS A 278 35.64 -32.05 20.53
CA LYS A 278 35.65 -33.34 21.26
C LYS A 278 35.84 -34.57 20.37
N ARG A 279 36.05 -34.41 19.05
CA ARG A 279 36.21 -35.50 18.06
C ARG A 279 35.08 -36.56 18.10
N LYS A 280 33.85 -36.15 18.48
CA LYS A 280 32.69 -37.07 18.54
C LYS A 280 31.94 -37.09 17.20
N LYS A 281 31.67 -38.33 16.68
CA LYS A 281 31.02 -38.56 15.38
C LYS A 281 29.52 -38.93 15.47
N ASN A 282 28.85 -38.70 16.59
CA ASN A 282 27.44 -39.12 16.72
C ASN A 282 26.53 -38.31 15.80
N VAL A 283 25.80 -38.97 14.93
CA VAL A 283 24.78 -38.39 14.06
C VAL A 283 23.46 -38.32 14.83
N VAL A 284 22.87 -37.12 14.89
CA VAL A 284 21.51 -36.95 15.45
C VAL A 284 20.51 -37.22 14.33
N PRO A 285 19.57 -38.16 14.53
CA PRO A 285 18.54 -38.46 13.55
C PRO A 285 17.75 -37.19 13.16
N LEU A 286 17.40 -37.05 11.89
CA LEU A 286 16.67 -35.91 11.33
C LEU A 286 17.34 -34.51 11.49
N SER A 287 18.61 -34.46 11.89
CA SER A 287 19.33 -33.17 12.06
C SER A 287 19.43 -32.38 10.74
N TRP A 288 19.73 -33.07 9.63
CA TRP A 288 19.80 -32.42 8.30
C TRP A 288 18.44 -31.85 7.89
N TRP A 289 17.35 -32.63 8.05
CA TRP A 289 16.01 -32.24 7.72
C TRP A 289 15.57 -31.00 8.51
N SER A 290 15.73 -31.02 9.84
CA SER A 290 15.36 -29.88 10.67
C SER A 290 16.25 -28.65 10.42
N THR A 291 17.50 -28.84 9.95
CA THR A 291 18.32 -27.71 9.51
C THR A 291 17.77 -27.09 8.21
N LEU A 292 17.45 -27.96 7.25
CA LEU A 292 16.85 -27.47 5.99
C LEU A 292 15.48 -26.80 6.21
N ALA A 293 14.68 -27.32 7.14
CA ALA A 293 13.42 -26.70 7.56
C ALA A 293 13.63 -25.30 8.15
N CYS A 294 14.62 -25.13 9.04
CA CYS A 294 14.94 -23.81 9.58
C CYS A 294 15.44 -22.85 8.49
N VAL A 295 16.38 -23.29 7.65
CA VAL A 295 16.94 -22.45 6.57
C VAL A 295 15.86 -22.03 5.58
N SER A 296 14.97 -22.93 5.18
CA SER A 296 13.91 -22.61 4.24
C SER A 296 12.96 -21.52 4.76
N GLN A 297 12.63 -21.51 6.05
CA GLN A 297 11.84 -20.45 6.66
C GLN A 297 12.57 -19.09 6.64
N LEU A 298 13.86 -19.08 6.96
CA LEU A 298 14.66 -17.83 6.94
C LEU A 298 14.82 -17.27 5.52
N VAL A 299 15.02 -18.16 4.53
CA VAL A 299 15.09 -17.76 3.12
C VAL A 299 13.75 -17.18 2.66
N MET A 300 12.63 -17.76 3.10
CA MET A 300 11.31 -17.21 2.79
C MET A 300 11.12 -15.81 3.38
N VAL A 301 11.51 -15.58 4.63
CA VAL A 301 11.47 -14.24 5.25
C VAL A 301 12.36 -13.26 4.49
N LEU A 302 13.54 -13.71 4.04
CA LEU A 302 14.43 -12.88 3.21
C LEU A 302 13.75 -12.47 1.91
N PHE A 303 13.09 -13.39 1.20
CA PHE A 303 12.38 -13.06 -0.05
C PHE A 303 11.29 -12.01 0.18
N ILE A 304 10.47 -12.20 1.20
CA ILE A 304 9.41 -11.23 1.54
C ILE A 304 10.02 -9.89 1.98
N GLY A 305 11.10 -9.92 2.76
CA GLY A 305 11.80 -8.71 3.19
C GLY A 305 12.37 -7.93 2.01
N VAL A 306 12.94 -8.59 1.01
CA VAL A 306 13.44 -7.95 -0.21
C VAL A 306 12.28 -7.33 -1.00
N VAL A 307 11.19 -8.07 -1.21
CA VAL A 307 9.99 -7.53 -1.90
C VAL A 307 9.46 -6.32 -1.16
N ALA A 308 9.29 -6.40 0.16
CA ALA A 308 8.81 -5.30 0.96
C ALA A 308 9.75 -4.08 0.90
N SER A 309 11.06 -4.27 1.06
CA SER A 309 12.02 -3.18 1.00
C SER A 309 12.03 -2.47 -0.35
N GLN A 310 11.94 -3.21 -1.45
CA GLN A 310 11.87 -2.65 -2.79
C GLN A 310 10.55 -1.91 -3.03
N ALA A 311 9.42 -2.48 -2.60
CA ALA A 311 8.12 -1.85 -2.72
C ALA A 311 8.03 -0.55 -1.90
N PHE A 312 8.54 -0.54 -0.66
CA PHE A 312 8.59 0.68 0.16
C PHE A 312 9.59 1.73 -0.36
N ALA A 313 10.61 1.30 -1.11
CA ALA A 313 11.51 2.22 -1.81
C ALA A 313 10.96 2.68 -3.17
N TYR A 314 9.69 2.39 -3.47
CA TYR A 314 9.05 2.70 -4.76
C TYR A 314 9.83 2.19 -5.98
N ALA A 315 10.54 1.08 -5.83
CA ALA A 315 11.25 0.46 -6.94
C ALA A 315 10.25 -0.08 -7.99
N PRO A 316 10.61 -0.08 -9.27
CA PRO A 316 9.73 -0.61 -10.31
C PRO A 316 9.48 -2.11 -10.12
N ALA A 317 8.26 -2.56 -10.36
CA ALA A 317 7.80 -3.94 -10.09
C ALA A 317 8.71 -5.01 -10.74
N TYR A 318 9.24 -4.74 -11.94
CA TYR A 318 10.14 -5.67 -12.62
C TYR A 318 11.45 -5.95 -11.84
N SER A 319 11.85 -5.05 -10.92
CA SER A 319 13.08 -5.22 -10.13
C SER A 319 12.92 -6.28 -9.03
N TYR A 320 11.72 -6.53 -8.56
CA TYR A 320 11.47 -7.47 -7.46
C TYR A 320 10.48 -8.60 -7.79
N VAL A 321 9.86 -8.61 -8.97
CA VAL A 321 8.93 -9.68 -9.37
C VAL A 321 9.60 -11.07 -9.33
N GLY A 322 10.88 -11.16 -9.65
CA GLY A 322 11.64 -12.41 -9.57
C GLY A 322 11.68 -13.01 -8.15
N TRP A 323 11.71 -12.17 -7.12
CA TRP A 323 11.65 -12.63 -5.72
C TRP A 323 10.27 -13.18 -5.35
N ILE A 324 9.19 -12.61 -5.90
CA ILE A 324 7.82 -13.13 -5.73
C ILE A 324 7.69 -14.49 -6.42
N VAL A 325 8.21 -14.62 -7.63
CA VAL A 325 8.24 -15.92 -8.35
C VAL A 325 9.02 -16.98 -7.55
N ALA A 326 10.11 -16.60 -6.88
CA ALA A 326 10.91 -17.52 -6.07
C ALA A 326 10.16 -18.03 -4.82
N VAL A 327 9.07 -17.40 -4.40
CA VAL A 327 8.20 -17.91 -3.33
C VAL A 327 7.60 -19.27 -3.71
N VAL A 328 7.26 -19.50 -4.99
CA VAL A 328 6.61 -20.74 -5.45
C VAL A 328 7.48 -21.99 -5.21
N PRO A 329 8.71 -22.09 -5.73
CA PRO A 329 9.56 -23.24 -5.46
C PRO A 329 9.91 -23.38 -3.98
N MET A 330 10.03 -22.28 -3.23
CA MET A 330 10.25 -22.33 -1.81
C MET A 330 9.02 -22.88 -1.05
N PHE A 331 7.82 -22.50 -1.43
CA PHE A 331 6.57 -23.07 -0.91
C PHE A 331 6.51 -24.60 -1.13
N ILE A 332 6.82 -25.07 -2.34
CA ILE A 332 6.85 -26.49 -2.68
C ILE A 332 7.88 -27.22 -1.81
N LEU A 333 9.09 -26.65 -1.64
CA LEU A 333 10.12 -27.20 -0.78
C LEU A 333 9.63 -27.32 0.68
N MET A 334 9.06 -26.25 1.23
CA MET A 334 8.58 -26.21 2.62
C MET A 334 7.46 -27.21 2.86
N LEU A 335 6.50 -27.30 1.93
CA LEU A 335 5.42 -28.29 1.99
C LEU A 335 5.96 -29.73 1.90
N GLY A 336 6.90 -30.00 0.99
CA GLY A 336 7.57 -31.27 0.86
C GLY A 336 8.34 -31.66 2.14
N LEU A 337 9.04 -30.71 2.76
CA LEU A 337 9.72 -30.90 4.03
C LEU A 337 8.74 -31.19 5.17
N ALA A 338 7.58 -30.53 5.21
CA ALA A 338 6.54 -30.79 6.21
C ALA A 338 6.01 -32.22 6.09
N ILE A 339 5.64 -32.63 4.86
CA ILE A 339 5.17 -34.00 4.58
C ILE A 339 6.23 -35.05 4.96
N TYR A 340 7.47 -34.82 4.53
CA TYR A 340 8.58 -35.72 4.88
C TYR A 340 8.76 -35.84 6.41
N GLY A 341 8.72 -34.69 7.12
CA GLY A 341 8.79 -34.63 8.57
C GLY A 341 7.70 -35.48 9.25
N ILE A 342 6.44 -35.30 8.84
CA ILE A 342 5.28 -36.06 9.35
C ILE A 342 5.52 -37.56 9.19
N MET A 343 5.99 -37.97 8.02
CA MET A 343 6.24 -39.42 7.72
C MET A 343 7.40 -40.01 8.54
N LYS A 344 8.47 -39.24 8.74
CA LYS A 344 9.71 -39.76 9.39
C LYS A 344 9.68 -39.68 10.91
N ILE A 345 9.08 -38.62 11.51
CA ILE A 345 8.99 -38.47 12.97
C ILE A 345 8.22 -39.64 13.61
N ARG A 346 7.26 -40.23 12.88
CA ARG A 346 6.47 -41.38 13.32
C ARG A 346 7.27 -42.71 13.29
N LYS A 347 8.28 -42.82 12.42
CA LYS A 347 9.00 -44.06 12.12
C LYS A 347 10.38 -44.12 12.79
N VAL A 348 10.93 -42.99 13.22
CA VAL A 348 12.27 -42.92 13.82
C VAL A 348 12.16 -42.88 15.34
N GLU A 349 12.95 -43.66 16.02
CA GLU A 349 13.06 -43.58 17.48
C GLU A 349 13.78 -42.29 17.88
N LEU A 350 13.05 -41.40 18.53
CA LEU A 350 13.52 -40.12 19.01
C LEU A 350 13.22 -39.95 20.48
N SER A 351 14.11 -39.31 21.24
CA SER A 351 13.79 -38.87 22.59
C SER A 351 12.55 -37.93 22.58
N LYS A 352 11.83 -37.87 23.71
CA LYS A 352 10.62 -37.03 23.83
C LYS A 352 10.88 -35.58 23.39
N LEU A 353 11.96 -34.96 23.84
CA LEU A 353 12.34 -33.59 23.47
C LEU A 353 12.63 -33.45 21.99
N CYS A 354 13.38 -34.37 21.38
CA CYS A 354 13.62 -34.35 19.94
C CYS A 354 12.34 -34.53 19.12
N LYS A 355 11.42 -35.36 19.62
CA LYS A 355 10.12 -35.56 18.96
C LYS A 355 9.28 -34.30 18.99
N VAL A 356 9.16 -33.64 20.14
CA VAL A 356 8.44 -32.33 20.27
C VAL A 356 9.08 -31.30 19.36
N TYR A 357 10.40 -31.13 19.42
CA TYR A 357 11.11 -30.19 18.56
C TYR A 357 10.83 -30.40 17.06
N ASN A 358 10.91 -31.66 16.59
CA ASN A 358 10.66 -31.93 15.17
C ASN A 358 9.18 -31.69 14.78
N TRP A 359 8.22 -31.95 15.68
CA TRP A 359 6.83 -31.58 15.46
C TRP A 359 6.62 -30.03 15.41
N MET A 360 7.33 -29.28 16.25
CA MET A 360 7.31 -27.83 16.17
C MET A 360 7.85 -27.33 14.82
N MET A 361 8.89 -27.96 14.27
CA MET A 361 9.40 -27.62 12.93
C MET A 361 8.37 -27.91 11.83
N VAL A 362 7.65 -29.03 11.91
CA VAL A 362 6.54 -29.33 10.99
C VAL A 362 5.45 -28.27 11.11
N GLY A 363 5.05 -27.92 12.34
CA GLY A 363 4.05 -26.86 12.58
C GLY A 363 4.47 -25.52 11.99
N GLY A 364 5.73 -25.15 12.17
CA GLY A 364 6.28 -23.91 11.59
C GLY A 364 6.28 -23.89 10.05
N LEU A 365 6.66 -25.00 9.41
CA LEU A 365 6.57 -25.11 7.95
C LEU A 365 5.13 -25.01 7.44
N LEU A 366 4.18 -25.64 8.13
CA LEU A 366 2.76 -25.55 7.76
C LEU A 366 2.20 -24.15 8.01
N ALA A 367 2.59 -23.48 9.10
CA ALA A 367 2.20 -22.10 9.37
C ALA A 367 2.73 -21.15 8.28
N ALA A 368 3.98 -21.32 7.86
CA ALA A 368 4.54 -20.56 6.75
C ALA A 368 3.77 -20.81 5.44
N CYS A 369 3.50 -22.07 5.11
CA CYS A 369 2.70 -22.42 3.92
C CYS A 369 1.28 -21.82 3.98
N ALA A 370 0.64 -21.85 5.15
CA ALA A 370 -0.69 -21.25 5.35
C ALA A 370 -0.65 -19.74 5.14
N ASN A 371 0.35 -19.04 5.67
CA ASN A 371 0.53 -17.60 5.43
C ASN A 371 0.76 -17.28 3.95
N ILE A 372 1.61 -18.04 3.26
CA ILE A 372 1.87 -17.84 1.82
C ILE A 372 0.56 -17.92 1.02
N LEU A 373 -0.28 -18.92 1.31
CA LEU A 373 -1.56 -19.11 0.62
C LEU A 373 -2.58 -18.05 1.03
N TYR A 374 -2.74 -17.79 2.32
CA TYR A 374 -3.73 -16.84 2.83
C TYR A 374 -3.46 -15.41 2.33
N TRP A 375 -2.18 -14.97 2.38
CA TRP A 375 -1.78 -13.63 1.96
C TRP A 375 -1.47 -13.53 0.46
N ASN A 376 -1.61 -14.62 -0.32
CA ASN A 376 -1.34 -14.67 -1.76
C ASN A 376 0.10 -14.24 -2.15
N LEU A 377 1.07 -14.50 -1.31
CA LEU A 377 2.45 -14.02 -1.47
C LEU A 377 3.16 -14.55 -2.73
N PHE A 378 2.56 -15.47 -3.46
CA PHE A 378 3.08 -16.09 -4.67
C PHE A 378 2.49 -15.54 -5.98
N MET A 379 1.49 -14.67 -5.91
CA MET A 379 0.74 -14.21 -7.08
C MET A 379 1.46 -13.07 -7.81
N TRP A 380 2.63 -13.40 -8.40
CA TRP A 380 3.47 -12.45 -9.14
C TRP A 380 2.78 -11.82 -10.36
N TRP A 381 1.78 -12.47 -10.94
CA TRP A 381 1.03 -11.97 -12.09
C TRP A 381 0.03 -10.87 -11.77
N LEU A 382 -0.07 -10.48 -10.52
CA LEU A 382 -0.94 -9.40 -10.04
C LEU A 382 -0.14 -8.14 -9.61
N VAL A 383 1.15 -8.08 -9.97
CA VAL A 383 2.07 -6.97 -9.66
C VAL A 383 2.33 -6.14 -10.91
#